data_f10e82a0d9a81a46ef2bd5ed69336299
#
_entry.id   f10e82a0d9a81a46ef2bd5ed69336299
#
_cell.length_a   1.000
_cell.length_b   1.000
_cell.length_c   1.000
_cell.angle_alpha   90.00
_cell.angle_beta   90.00
_cell.angle_gamma   90.00
#
_symmetry.space_group_name_H-M   'P 1'
#
loop_
_entity.id
_entity.type
_entity.pdbx_description
1 polymer ?
#
loop_
_entity_poly.entity_id
_entity_poly.type
_entity_poly.pdbx_seq_one_letter_code
_entity_poly.pdbx_strand_id
1 'polypeptide(L)'
;MLVVGPSGAGKDALLGHARRILADDEAVLFAERIVTRPNRTGNVTHVEMDALNFELKSENGEFGLYWAAHGNRYGVPRSAFDVLEQGVSVIVNGSRTVVDEARRLHSPTLVILVTASADILRERLHARGREQFEAVPRRLVRAASLTVKGDDVVELVNEDVLEDNAERSVTLISGVSGC
;
A
#
# COMPACT_ATOMS: atom_id res chain seq x y z
N MET A 1 10.22 -1.65 -1.40
CA MET A 1 9.45 -0.47 -1.86
C MET A 1 8.11 -0.38 -1.14
N LEU A 2 7.71 0.80 -0.71
CA LEU A 2 6.47 1.01 0.04
C LEU A 2 5.55 1.98 -0.74
N VAL A 3 4.39 1.51 -1.19
CA VAL A 3 3.39 2.33 -1.89
C VAL A 3 2.36 2.82 -0.89
N VAL A 4 2.30 4.13 -0.68
CA VAL A 4 1.45 4.78 0.33
C VAL A 4 0.61 5.89 -0.27
N GLY A 5 -0.34 6.40 0.48
CA GLY A 5 -1.19 7.51 0.06
C GLY A 5 -2.59 7.43 0.68
N PRO A 6 -3.40 8.47 0.52
CA PRO A 6 -4.73 8.53 1.10
C PRO A 6 -5.66 7.44 0.57
N SER A 7 -6.74 7.20 1.30
CA SER A 7 -7.83 6.36 0.80
C SER A 7 -8.47 7.04 -0.42
N GLY A 8 -8.73 6.30 -1.48
CA GLY A 8 -9.24 6.88 -2.74
C GLY A 8 -8.16 7.28 -3.76
N ALA A 9 -6.87 7.34 -3.39
CA ALA A 9 -5.79 7.71 -4.32
C ALA A 9 -5.53 6.69 -5.45
N GLY A 10 -6.14 5.50 -5.43
CA GLY A 10 -6.03 4.54 -6.52
C GLY A 10 -4.92 3.50 -6.38
N LYS A 11 -4.23 3.43 -5.22
CA LYS A 11 -3.13 2.48 -4.98
C LYS A 11 -3.42 1.04 -5.39
N ASP A 12 -4.62 0.51 -5.01
CA ASP A 12 -4.98 -0.88 -5.30
C ASP A 12 -5.11 -1.13 -6.81
N ALA A 13 -5.61 -0.13 -7.58
CA ALA A 13 -5.73 -0.23 -9.03
C ALA A 13 -4.36 -0.18 -9.72
N LEU A 14 -3.50 0.77 -9.31
CA LEU A 14 -2.13 0.90 -9.82
C LEU A 14 -1.31 -0.37 -9.54
N LEU A 15 -1.34 -0.86 -8.31
CA LEU A 15 -0.63 -2.08 -7.93
C LEU A 15 -1.22 -3.33 -8.59
N GLY A 16 -2.53 -3.38 -8.81
CA GLY A 16 -3.18 -4.46 -9.54
C GLY A 16 -2.74 -4.50 -11.01
N HIS A 17 -2.54 -3.33 -11.63
CA HIS A 17 -2.00 -3.23 -12.98
C HIS A 17 -0.53 -3.65 -13.02
N ALA A 18 0.31 -3.08 -12.14
CA ALA A 18 1.73 -3.41 -12.06
C ALA A 18 1.95 -4.91 -11.82
N ARG A 19 1.18 -5.53 -10.93
CA ARG A 19 1.25 -6.98 -10.66
C ARG A 19 0.96 -7.82 -11.91
N ARG A 20 0.08 -7.37 -12.80
CA ARG A 20 -0.21 -8.10 -14.04
C ARG A 20 0.92 -7.99 -15.06
N ILE A 21 1.50 -6.81 -15.18
CA ILE A 21 2.61 -6.56 -16.13
C ILE A 21 3.90 -7.25 -15.66
N LEU A 22 4.17 -7.23 -14.35
CA LEU A 22 5.38 -7.78 -13.74
C LEU A 22 5.13 -9.20 -13.17
N ALA A 23 4.13 -9.93 -13.68
CA ALA A 23 3.77 -11.25 -13.15
C ALA A 23 4.89 -12.28 -13.27
N ASP A 24 5.69 -12.18 -14.33
CA ASP A 24 6.80 -13.08 -14.65
C ASP A 24 8.18 -12.49 -14.29
N ASP A 25 8.21 -11.34 -13.61
CA ASP A 25 9.44 -10.70 -13.16
C ASP A 25 9.86 -11.24 -11.80
N GLU A 26 10.82 -12.15 -11.80
CA GLU A 26 11.36 -12.80 -10.59
C GLU A 26 12.10 -11.81 -9.65
N ALA A 27 12.46 -10.62 -10.14
CA ALA A 27 13.11 -9.60 -9.35
C ALA A 27 12.12 -8.79 -8.48
N VAL A 28 10.81 -9.06 -8.58
CA VAL A 28 9.75 -8.31 -7.88
C VAL A 28 8.78 -9.23 -7.16
N LEU A 29 8.61 -9.01 -5.86
CA LEU A 29 7.58 -9.67 -5.05
C LEU A 29 6.52 -8.66 -4.58
N PHE A 30 5.28 -8.82 -4.98
CA PHE A 30 4.15 -8.08 -4.42
C PHE A 30 3.66 -8.75 -3.14
N ALA A 31 4.02 -8.20 -2.00
CA ALA A 31 3.65 -8.75 -0.70
C ALA A 31 2.13 -8.76 -0.46
N GLU A 32 1.61 -9.88 -0.01
CA GLU A 32 0.22 -9.97 0.43
C GLU A 32 0.05 -9.35 1.81
N ARG A 33 -1.07 -8.65 2.00
CA ARG A 33 -1.45 -8.10 3.30
C ARG A 33 -2.44 -9.00 4.00
N ILE A 34 -2.23 -9.22 5.28
CA ILE A 34 -3.23 -9.78 6.19
C ILE A 34 -4.05 -8.63 6.77
N VAL A 35 -5.38 -8.74 6.76
CA VAL A 35 -6.29 -7.67 7.20
C VAL A 35 -7.41 -8.23 8.06
N THR A 36 -7.72 -7.55 9.19
CA THR A 36 -8.83 -7.95 10.08
C THR A 36 -10.20 -7.50 9.58
N ARG A 37 -10.40 -7.46 8.28
CA ARG A 37 -11.64 -7.06 7.62
C ARG A 37 -12.10 -8.15 6.67
N PRO A 38 -13.42 -8.50 6.69
CA PRO A 38 -13.98 -9.45 5.73
C PRO A 38 -13.71 -9.05 4.27
N ASN A 39 -13.26 -10.00 3.47
CA ASN A 39 -13.01 -9.80 2.04
C ASN A 39 -14.34 -9.90 1.26
N ARG A 40 -15.06 -8.77 1.16
CA ARG A 40 -16.40 -8.73 0.56
C ARG A 40 -16.43 -8.65 -0.97
N THR A 41 -15.30 -8.51 -1.64
CA THR A 41 -15.29 -8.07 -3.05
C THR A 41 -14.68 -9.06 -4.04
N GLY A 42 -14.25 -10.25 -3.61
CA GLY A 42 -13.66 -11.25 -4.52
C GLY A 42 -12.34 -10.84 -5.22
N ASN A 43 -11.99 -9.55 -5.22
CA ASN A 43 -10.70 -9.05 -5.68
C ASN A 43 -9.69 -9.25 -4.55
N VAL A 44 -9.01 -10.38 -4.59
CA VAL A 44 -8.07 -10.83 -3.55
C VAL A 44 -6.80 -9.98 -3.59
N THR A 45 -6.82 -8.85 -2.88
CA THR A 45 -5.62 -8.06 -2.61
C THR A 45 -5.10 -8.24 -1.18
N HIS A 46 -5.74 -9.11 -0.40
CA HIS A 46 -5.36 -9.35 0.99
C HIS A 46 -5.94 -10.67 1.51
N VAL A 47 -5.28 -11.25 2.50
CA VAL A 47 -5.75 -12.40 3.27
C VAL A 47 -6.56 -11.90 4.46
N GLU A 48 -7.77 -12.46 4.64
CA GLU A 48 -8.61 -12.16 5.80
C GLU A 48 -8.12 -12.93 7.03
N MET A 49 -8.15 -12.27 8.18
CA MET A 49 -7.86 -12.87 9.47
C MET A 49 -8.74 -12.24 10.54
N ASP A 50 -9.19 -13.00 11.52
CA ASP A 50 -9.88 -12.44 12.68
C ASP A 50 -8.92 -11.68 13.60
N ALA A 51 -9.49 -10.83 14.46
CA ALA A 51 -8.70 -9.95 15.30
C ALA A 51 -7.83 -10.67 16.34
N LEU A 52 -8.30 -11.81 16.87
CA LEU A 52 -7.59 -12.59 17.87
C LEU A 52 -6.34 -13.24 17.27
N ASN A 53 -6.49 -13.91 16.13
CA ASN A 53 -5.36 -14.53 15.44
C ASN A 53 -4.35 -13.48 14.94
N PHE A 54 -4.83 -12.31 14.53
CA PHE A 54 -3.94 -11.20 14.18
C PHE A 54 -3.10 -10.73 15.37
N GLU A 55 -3.71 -10.60 16.56
CA GLU A 55 -3.01 -10.21 17.79
C GLU A 55 -1.92 -11.23 18.14
N LEU A 56 -2.27 -12.52 18.17
CA LEU A 56 -1.33 -13.60 18.47
C LEU A 56 -0.12 -13.59 17.51
N LYS A 57 -0.37 -13.40 16.20
CA LYS A 57 0.73 -13.27 15.22
C LYS A 57 1.58 -12.02 15.44
N SER A 58 0.97 -10.91 15.85
CA SER A 58 1.67 -9.68 16.15
C SER A 58 2.57 -9.83 17.37
N GLU A 59 2.06 -10.45 18.45
CA GLU A 59 2.80 -10.74 19.69
C GLU A 59 3.97 -11.71 19.45
N ASN A 60 3.77 -12.70 18.58
CA ASN A 60 4.81 -13.64 18.16
C ASN A 60 5.84 -13.03 17.20
N GLY A 61 5.69 -11.76 16.79
CA GLY A 61 6.60 -11.10 15.87
C GLY A 61 6.58 -11.65 14.44
N GLU A 62 5.46 -12.26 14.02
CA GLU A 62 5.31 -12.85 12.69
C GLU A 62 5.11 -11.82 11.57
N PHE A 63 4.87 -10.54 11.90
CA PHE A 63 4.80 -9.46 10.94
C PHE A 63 6.12 -8.73 10.79
N GLY A 64 6.55 -8.50 9.55
CA GLY A 64 7.66 -7.62 9.20
C GLY A 64 7.26 -6.14 9.20
N LEU A 65 5.98 -5.85 8.88
CA LEU A 65 5.35 -4.54 9.04
C LEU A 65 3.89 -4.73 9.45
N TYR A 66 3.38 -3.90 10.37
CA TYR A 66 1.96 -3.90 10.71
C TYR A 66 1.49 -2.50 11.13
N TRP A 67 0.19 -2.23 10.96
CA TRP A 67 -0.41 -0.95 11.31
C TRP A 67 -1.92 -1.05 11.51
N ALA A 68 -2.49 -0.04 12.18
CA ALA A 68 -3.93 0.14 12.29
C ALA A 68 -4.42 1.30 11.41
N ALA A 69 -5.49 1.09 10.67
CA ALA A 69 -6.15 2.13 9.91
C ALA A 69 -7.63 1.81 9.70
N HIS A 70 -8.48 2.83 9.79
CA HIS A 70 -9.93 2.72 9.52
C HIS A 70 -10.62 1.60 10.30
N GLY A 71 -10.27 1.42 11.57
CA GLY A 71 -10.86 0.39 12.43
C GLY A 71 -10.41 -1.04 12.15
N ASN A 72 -9.46 -1.24 11.24
CA ASN A 72 -8.87 -2.54 10.92
C ASN A 72 -7.37 -2.55 11.23
N ARG A 73 -6.82 -3.76 11.38
CA ARG A 73 -5.39 -4.01 11.46
C ARG A 73 -4.90 -4.60 10.14
N TYR A 74 -3.69 -4.26 9.79
CA TYR A 74 -3.02 -4.67 8.55
C TYR A 74 -1.64 -5.18 8.91
N GLY A 75 -1.23 -6.30 8.35
CA GLY A 75 0.09 -6.86 8.54
C GLY A 75 0.66 -7.42 7.24
N VAL A 76 1.97 -7.32 7.09
CA VAL A 76 2.74 -8.02 6.06
C VAL A 76 3.58 -9.07 6.77
N PRO A 77 3.46 -10.35 6.41
CA PRO A 77 4.24 -11.41 7.03
C PRO A 77 5.73 -11.13 6.97
N ARG A 78 6.47 -11.48 8.00
CA ARG A 78 7.93 -11.33 8.04
C ARG A 78 8.58 -12.09 6.90
N SER A 79 8.09 -13.28 6.57
CA SER A 79 8.60 -14.11 5.48
C SER A 79 8.53 -13.46 4.10
N ALA A 80 7.66 -12.46 3.90
CA ALA A 80 7.64 -11.69 2.65
C ALA A 80 8.91 -10.86 2.43
N PHE A 81 9.70 -10.62 3.46
CA PHE A 81 10.94 -9.84 3.40
C PHE A 81 12.20 -10.71 3.31
N ASP A 82 12.09 -12.03 3.46
CA ASP A 82 13.25 -12.95 3.39
C ASP A 82 13.93 -12.93 2.02
N VAL A 83 13.16 -12.61 0.98
CA VAL A 83 13.67 -12.52 -0.41
C VAL A 83 14.52 -11.27 -0.68
N LEU A 84 14.53 -10.29 0.23
CA LEU A 84 15.37 -9.08 0.10
C LEU A 84 16.87 -9.44 0.06
N GLU A 85 17.29 -10.44 0.81
CA GLU A 85 18.67 -10.93 0.82
C GLU A 85 19.09 -11.55 -0.52
N GLN A 86 18.12 -11.92 -1.34
CA GLN A 86 18.31 -12.47 -2.69
C GLN A 86 18.28 -11.39 -3.78
N GLY A 87 18.21 -10.11 -3.40
CA GLY A 87 18.12 -8.98 -4.33
C GLY A 87 16.71 -8.75 -4.92
N VAL A 88 15.70 -9.47 -4.43
CA VAL A 88 14.30 -9.30 -4.89
C VAL A 88 13.67 -8.08 -4.24
N SER A 89 13.07 -7.21 -5.03
CA SER A 89 12.35 -6.03 -4.55
C SER A 89 10.98 -6.41 -4.00
N VAL A 90 10.73 -6.13 -2.72
CA VAL A 90 9.42 -6.37 -2.09
C VAL A 90 8.54 -5.13 -2.18
N ILE A 91 7.38 -5.27 -2.83
CA ILE A 91 6.39 -4.20 -3.03
C ILE A 91 5.28 -4.33 -2.01
N VAL A 92 5.15 -3.34 -1.13
CA VAL A 92 4.16 -3.32 -0.05
C VAL A 92 3.14 -2.20 -0.29
N ASN A 93 1.85 -2.54 -0.35
CA ASN A 93 0.76 -1.57 -0.29
C ASN A 93 0.52 -1.18 1.18
N GLY A 94 1.10 -0.09 1.62
CA GLY A 94 1.14 0.31 3.02
C GLY A 94 0.31 1.54 3.38
N SER A 95 0.56 2.01 4.59
CA SER A 95 0.05 3.27 5.12
C SER A 95 1.19 4.27 5.31
N ARG A 96 0.90 5.56 5.17
CA ARG A 96 1.85 6.63 5.50
C ARG A 96 2.34 6.57 6.95
N THR A 97 1.58 5.93 7.84
CA THR A 97 1.93 5.79 9.27
C THR A 97 3.05 4.79 9.55
N VAL A 98 3.41 3.93 8.59
CA VAL A 98 4.48 2.92 8.77
C VAL A 98 5.72 3.22 7.94
N VAL A 99 5.80 4.38 7.31
CA VAL A 99 6.95 4.74 6.47
C VAL A 99 8.25 4.73 7.27
N ASP A 100 8.27 5.39 8.42
CA ASP A 100 9.48 5.48 9.25
C ASP A 100 9.88 4.11 9.82
N GLU A 101 8.91 3.28 10.17
CA GLU A 101 9.17 1.90 10.59
C GLU A 101 9.73 1.04 9.46
N ALA A 102 9.18 1.17 8.24
CA ALA A 102 9.70 0.47 7.07
C ALA A 102 11.15 0.88 6.76
N ARG A 103 11.45 2.18 6.82
CA ARG A 103 12.81 2.71 6.64
C ARG A 103 13.79 2.14 7.66
N ARG A 104 13.32 2.01 8.91
CA ARG A 104 14.14 1.49 10.01
C ARG A 104 14.42 -0.01 9.88
N LEU A 105 13.43 -0.80 9.42
CA LEU A 105 13.51 -2.25 9.36
C LEU A 105 14.06 -2.79 8.05
N HIS A 106 13.80 -2.10 6.94
CA HIS A 106 14.03 -2.58 5.58
C HIS A 106 14.72 -1.51 4.72
N SER A 107 15.93 -1.12 5.11
CA SER A 107 16.75 -0.16 4.35
C SER A 107 17.56 -0.90 3.26
N PRO A 108 17.67 -0.34 2.04
CA PRO A 108 17.04 0.89 1.57
C PRO A 108 15.56 0.73 1.28
N THR A 109 14.77 1.76 1.59
CA THR A 109 13.33 1.79 1.29
C THR A 109 13.03 2.92 0.32
N LEU A 110 12.45 2.62 -0.85
CA LEU A 110 11.84 3.61 -1.73
C LEU A 110 10.35 3.73 -1.40
N VAL A 111 9.85 4.96 -1.29
CA VAL A 111 8.45 5.26 -1.00
C VAL A 111 7.79 5.88 -2.23
N ILE A 112 6.76 5.23 -2.78
CA ILE A 112 5.88 5.83 -3.79
C ILE A 112 4.68 6.43 -3.06
N LEU A 113 4.60 7.76 -3.03
CA LEU A 113 3.48 8.49 -2.46
C LEU A 113 2.43 8.76 -3.55
N VAL A 114 1.39 7.96 -3.59
CA VAL A 114 0.28 8.15 -4.53
C VAL A 114 -0.67 9.21 -3.97
N THR A 115 -0.88 10.29 -4.73
CA THR A 115 -1.74 11.41 -4.36
C THR A 115 -2.84 11.64 -5.41
N ALA A 116 -3.84 12.42 -5.07
CA ALA A 116 -4.85 12.99 -5.96
C ALA A 116 -5.47 14.22 -5.27
N SER A 117 -6.09 15.11 -6.03
CA SER A 117 -6.78 16.27 -5.50
C SER A 117 -7.93 15.89 -4.56
N ALA A 118 -8.28 16.80 -3.66
CA ALA A 118 -9.34 16.57 -2.69
C ALA A 118 -10.69 16.25 -3.37
N ASP A 119 -10.95 16.84 -4.53
CA ASP A 119 -12.18 16.61 -5.29
C ASP A 119 -12.24 15.21 -5.87
N ILE A 120 -11.17 14.75 -6.51
CA ILE A 120 -11.04 13.38 -7.03
C ILE A 120 -11.11 12.35 -5.89
N LEU A 121 -10.44 12.61 -4.76
CA LEU A 121 -10.54 11.73 -3.60
C LEU A 121 -11.97 11.63 -3.09
N ARG A 122 -12.69 12.77 -3.02
CA ARG A 122 -14.10 12.81 -2.59
C ARG A 122 -14.99 12.00 -3.54
N GLU A 123 -14.87 12.23 -4.84
CA GLU A 123 -15.62 11.53 -5.87
C GLU A 123 -15.41 10.01 -5.79
N ARG A 124 -14.14 9.58 -5.76
CA ARG A 124 -13.79 8.16 -5.68
C ARG A 124 -14.24 7.49 -4.38
N LEU A 125 -14.26 8.22 -3.26
CA LEU A 125 -14.78 7.71 -1.98
C LEU A 125 -16.30 7.55 -2.02
N HIS A 126 -17.03 8.50 -2.63
CA HIS A 126 -18.47 8.39 -2.83
C HIS A 126 -18.85 7.23 -3.77
N ALA A 127 -18.15 7.08 -4.90
CA ALA A 127 -18.43 6.02 -5.87
C ALA A 127 -18.24 4.60 -5.30
N ARG A 128 -17.36 4.43 -4.31
CA ARG A 128 -17.12 3.12 -3.66
C ARG A 128 -18.26 2.66 -2.75
N GLY A 129 -19.22 3.50 -2.41
CA GLY A 129 -20.42 3.16 -1.63
C GLY A 129 -20.18 2.52 -0.24
N ARG A 130 -18.93 2.49 0.22
CA ARG A 130 -18.51 1.73 1.41
C ARG A 130 -18.68 2.49 2.71
N GLU A 131 -19.17 3.74 2.69
CA GLU A 131 -19.12 4.60 3.85
C GLU A 131 -20.38 5.41 4.06
N GLN A 132 -20.72 5.54 5.35
CA GLN A 132 -21.66 6.56 5.80
C GLN A 132 -21.08 7.94 5.45
N PHE A 133 -21.89 8.84 4.97
CA PHE A 133 -21.55 10.21 4.54
C PHE A 133 -20.65 10.98 5.53
N GLU A 134 -20.72 10.65 6.81
CA GLU A 134 -19.95 11.29 7.89
C GLU A 134 -18.46 10.91 7.93
N ALA A 135 -18.05 9.82 7.27
CA ALA A 135 -16.64 9.37 7.31
C ALA A 135 -15.76 10.08 6.29
N VAL A 136 -16.30 10.62 5.20
CA VAL A 136 -15.57 11.27 4.11
C VAL A 136 -14.79 12.52 4.60
N PRO A 137 -15.37 13.46 5.34
CA PRO A 137 -14.64 14.63 5.85
C PRO A 137 -13.44 14.28 6.71
N ARG A 138 -13.59 13.29 7.61
CA ARG A 138 -12.50 12.83 8.49
C ARG A 138 -11.34 12.22 7.69
N ARG A 139 -11.63 11.57 6.58
CA ARG A 139 -10.61 10.99 5.70
C ARG A 139 -9.87 12.05 4.88
N LEU A 140 -10.54 13.08 4.42
CA LEU A 140 -9.93 14.20 3.74
C LEU A 140 -9.00 14.98 4.68
N VAL A 141 -9.43 15.25 5.92
CA VAL A 141 -8.59 15.86 6.95
C VAL A 141 -7.36 15.01 7.23
N ARG A 142 -7.52 13.70 7.39
CA ARG A 142 -6.38 12.77 7.56
C ARG A 142 -5.50 12.69 6.31
N ALA A 143 -6.07 12.87 5.11
CA ALA A 143 -5.30 12.93 3.87
C ALA A 143 -4.34 14.13 3.87
N ALA A 144 -4.79 15.27 4.36
CA ALA A 144 -3.99 16.49 4.45
C ALA A 144 -2.98 16.50 5.60
N SER A 145 -3.26 15.80 6.71
CA SER A 145 -2.44 15.86 7.93
C SER A 145 -1.21 14.95 7.92
N LEU A 146 -1.18 13.91 7.07
CA LEU A 146 -0.06 12.97 7.02
C LEU A 146 0.84 13.31 5.82
N THR A 147 1.93 14.01 6.09
CA THR A 147 2.99 14.26 5.12
C THR A 147 4.06 13.17 5.21
N VAL A 148 4.53 12.73 4.05
CA VAL A 148 5.71 11.86 3.93
C VAL A 148 6.77 12.65 3.19
N LYS A 149 7.96 12.77 3.77
CA LYS A 149 9.09 13.51 3.20
C LYS A 149 10.35 12.64 3.24
N GLY A 150 11.29 12.93 2.36
CA GLY A 150 12.59 12.28 2.27
C GLY A 150 13.06 12.22 0.82
N ASP A 151 14.35 12.04 0.62
CA ASP A 151 14.96 11.88 -0.72
C ASP A 151 14.60 10.52 -1.34
N ASP A 152 14.07 9.60 -0.52
CA ASP A 152 13.56 8.29 -0.89
C ASP A 152 12.07 8.32 -1.31
N VAL A 153 11.45 9.51 -1.40
CA VAL A 153 10.01 9.64 -1.72
C VAL A 153 9.82 10.11 -3.15
N VAL A 154 9.12 9.31 -3.94
CA VAL A 154 8.65 9.69 -5.28
C VAL A 154 7.14 9.91 -5.22
N GLU A 155 6.68 11.12 -5.57
CA GLU A 155 5.25 11.40 -5.65
C GLU A 155 4.69 11.00 -7.02
N LEU A 156 3.55 10.29 -6.99
CA LEU A 156 2.77 9.91 -8.15
C LEU A 156 1.36 10.49 -8.02
N VAL A 157 1.11 11.56 -8.78
CA VAL A 157 -0.21 12.22 -8.83
C VAL A 157 -1.12 11.40 -9.73
N ASN A 158 -2.17 10.80 -9.18
CA ASN A 158 -3.09 9.90 -9.86
C ASN A 158 -4.43 10.59 -10.13
N GLU A 159 -4.44 11.54 -11.06
CA GLU A 159 -5.61 12.32 -11.47
C GLU A 159 -6.09 12.00 -12.88
N ASP A 160 -5.16 11.61 -13.75
CA ASP A 160 -5.37 11.33 -15.15
C ASP A 160 -5.91 9.91 -15.43
N VAL A 161 -5.85 9.52 -16.69
CA VAL A 161 -6.21 8.17 -17.13
C VAL A 161 -5.40 7.14 -16.35
N LEU A 162 -6.11 6.12 -15.86
CA LEU A 162 -5.52 5.10 -14.99
C LEU A 162 -4.32 4.40 -15.66
N GLU A 163 -4.38 4.21 -16.98
CA GLU A 163 -3.36 3.53 -17.78
C GLU A 163 -2.01 4.26 -17.72
N ASP A 164 -1.97 5.59 -17.91
CA ASP A 164 -0.73 6.37 -17.93
C ASP A 164 -0.04 6.32 -16.55
N ASN A 165 -0.82 6.48 -15.49
CA ASN A 165 -0.30 6.39 -14.12
C ASN A 165 0.09 4.97 -13.72
N ALA A 166 -0.57 3.97 -14.29
CA ALA A 166 -0.23 2.57 -14.10
C ALA A 166 1.11 2.22 -14.77
N GLU A 167 1.36 2.69 -15.99
CA GLU A 167 2.66 2.54 -16.67
C GLU A 167 3.80 3.24 -15.92
N ARG A 168 3.56 4.45 -15.41
CA ARG A 168 4.53 5.14 -14.55
C ARG A 168 4.83 4.36 -13.27
N SER A 169 3.80 3.73 -12.66
CA SER A 169 4.00 2.89 -11.48
C SER A 169 4.84 1.63 -11.80
N VAL A 170 4.64 1.02 -12.97
CA VAL A 170 5.45 -0.09 -13.46
C VAL A 170 6.91 0.34 -13.64
N THR A 171 7.14 1.48 -14.32
CA THR A 171 8.49 2.03 -14.55
C THR A 171 9.22 2.29 -13.23
N LEU A 172 8.53 2.87 -12.23
CA LEU A 172 9.11 3.12 -10.91
C LEU A 172 9.46 1.81 -10.16
N ILE A 173 8.64 0.78 -10.31
CA ILE A 173 8.87 -0.53 -9.68
C ILE A 173 10.03 -1.25 -10.36
N SER A 174 10.05 -1.33 -11.70
CA SER A 174 11.11 -2.01 -12.46
C SER A 174 12.46 -1.29 -12.37
N GLY A 175 12.46 0.05 -12.29
CA GLY A 175 13.69 0.85 -12.22
C GLY A 175 14.50 0.63 -10.93
N VAL A 176 13.90 0.05 -9.90
CA VAL A 176 14.58 -0.28 -8.63
C VAL A 176 15.12 -1.71 -8.62
N SER A 177 14.59 -2.58 -9.47
CA SER A 177 15.05 -3.99 -9.58
C SER A 177 16.37 -4.16 -10.34
N GLY A 178 16.93 -3.09 -10.89
CA GLY A 178 18.16 -3.10 -11.73
C GLY A 178 19.37 -2.37 -11.12
N CYS A 179 19.33 -2.01 -9.82
CA CYS A 179 20.46 -1.36 -9.14
C CYS A 179 21.10 -2.31 -8.09
#